data_c800eb5ce865b19290e4e8dc045f98dd
#
_entry.id   c800eb5ce865b19290e4e8dc045f98dd
#
_cell.length_a   1.000
_cell.length_b   1.000
_cell.length_c   1.000
_cell.angle_alpha   90.00
_cell.angle_beta   90.00
_cell.angle_gamma   90.00
#
_symmetry.space_group_name_H-M   'P 1'
#
loop_
_entity.id
_entity.type
_entity.pdbx_description
1 polymer ?
#
loop_
_entity_poly.entity_id
_entity_poly.type
_entity_poly.pdbx_seq_one_letter_code
_entity_poly.pdbx_strand_id
1 'polypeptide(L)'
;PLKYYGAHTGRWSGSDKVNFQNLPSRDVKKKALKNAILPPDDHVILNVDSSQIEARILVWLAGQHDQVELYRQGKDVYCDFASRVYKKTINKRNKKERAVGKTCILGLGYGTGHVKLKGVLKLNAGIEVNEIESKRLVKLYREVNHEVVKLWEECDRALRDIASWPADRLPYYLGSGKCLLVEPKGIKLPNGLYITYPDLQLGSDGYEYKSRRGTISIWGGAVVENVVQALARIVIGEQMIEINEKHRPVLTVHDAVVCVSTKATAQDTLDYVMGIMNTAPTWAKDLP
;
A
#
# COMPACT_ATOMS: atom_id res chain seq x y z
N PRO A 1 -13.91 -0.16 -17.52
CA PRO A 1 -12.75 0.71 -17.79
C PRO A 1 -12.11 1.21 -16.50
N LEU A 2 -10.85 1.63 -16.58
CA LEU A 2 -10.13 2.25 -15.47
C LEU A 2 -10.10 3.76 -15.66
N LYS A 3 -10.39 4.49 -14.58
CA LYS A 3 -10.26 5.94 -14.53
C LYS A 3 -8.86 6.28 -14.00
N TYR A 4 -8.08 6.97 -14.82
CA TYR A 4 -6.77 7.50 -14.43
C TYR A 4 -6.94 8.52 -13.30
N TYR A 5 -6.11 8.44 -12.28
CA TYR A 5 -6.14 9.33 -11.11
C TYR A 5 -7.54 9.42 -10.46
N GLY A 6 -8.25 8.29 -10.38
CA GLY A 6 -9.65 8.26 -9.91
C GLY A 6 -9.81 8.26 -8.40
N ALA A 7 -8.75 7.93 -7.63
CA ALA A 7 -8.71 7.97 -6.18
C ALA A 7 -7.93 9.19 -5.67
N HIS A 8 -8.17 9.59 -4.43
CA HIS A 8 -7.47 10.68 -3.74
C HIS A 8 -5.93 10.52 -3.75
N THR A 9 -5.47 9.29 -3.67
CA THR A 9 -4.06 8.89 -3.68
C THR A 9 -3.46 8.77 -5.09
N GLY A 10 -4.20 9.15 -6.13
CA GLY A 10 -3.77 9.03 -7.53
C GLY A 10 -3.87 7.62 -8.11
N ARG A 11 -4.34 6.62 -7.36
CA ARG A 11 -4.56 5.25 -7.87
C ARG A 11 -5.66 5.25 -8.94
N TRP A 12 -5.53 4.31 -9.88
CA TRP A 12 -6.62 4.03 -10.82
C TRP A 12 -7.85 3.54 -10.07
N SER A 13 -9.03 3.94 -10.52
CA SER A 13 -10.29 3.42 -9.99
C SER A 13 -11.15 2.84 -11.10
N GLY A 14 -12.08 1.96 -10.74
CA GLY A 14 -13.06 1.47 -11.69
C GLY A 14 -14.05 2.55 -12.11
N SER A 15 -14.49 2.51 -13.38
CA SER A 15 -15.55 3.35 -13.93
C SER A 15 -16.60 2.48 -14.64
N ASP A 16 -17.74 3.09 -15.01
CA ASP A 16 -18.80 2.49 -15.82
C ASP A 16 -19.29 1.13 -15.28
N LYS A 17 -19.41 1.03 -13.96
CA LYS A 17 -19.92 -0.16 -13.22
C LYS A 17 -19.06 -1.43 -13.37
N VAL A 18 -17.96 -1.41 -14.12
CA VAL A 18 -17.02 -2.53 -14.27
C VAL A 18 -15.63 -2.14 -13.82
N ASN A 19 -15.11 -2.82 -12.80
CA ASN A 19 -13.75 -2.64 -12.33
C ASN A 19 -12.93 -3.91 -12.54
N PHE A 20 -12.08 -3.94 -13.56
CA PHE A 20 -11.22 -5.06 -13.87
C PHE A 20 -10.17 -5.35 -12.79
N GLN A 21 -9.82 -4.36 -11.95
CA GLN A 21 -8.90 -4.55 -10.82
C GLN A 21 -9.53 -5.40 -9.70
N ASN A 22 -10.87 -5.41 -9.60
CA ASN A 22 -11.60 -6.10 -8.52
C ASN A 22 -12.32 -7.37 -9.02
N LEU A 23 -11.86 -7.99 -10.09
CA LEU A 23 -12.42 -9.26 -10.53
C LEU A 23 -12.25 -10.33 -9.45
N PRO A 24 -13.30 -11.09 -9.13
CA PRO A 24 -13.26 -12.08 -8.06
C PRO A 24 -12.18 -13.13 -8.31
N SER A 25 -11.33 -13.36 -7.31
CA SER A 25 -10.25 -14.35 -7.37
C SER A 25 -10.38 -15.47 -6.33
N ARG A 26 -11.15 -15.23 -5.25
CA ARG A 26 -11.29 -16.18 -4.12
C ARG A 26 -12.49 -17.11 -4.24
N ASP A 27 -13.56 -16.66 -4.89
CA ASP A 27 -14.76 -17.45 -5.13
C ASP A 27 -14.60 -18.28 -6.41
N VAL A 28 -14.65 -19.61 -6.31
CA VAL A 28 -14.44 -20.54 -7.43
C VAL A 28 -15.39 -20.27 -8.59
N LYS A 29 -16.68 -20.02 -8.30
CA LYS A 29 -17.71 -19.75 -9.33
C LYS A 29 -17.47 -18.41 -10.02
N LYS A 30 -17.13 -17.38 -9.26
CA LYS A 30 -16.90 -16.03 -9.78
C LYS A 30 -15.53 -15.86 -10.45
N LYS A 31 -14.56 -16.75 -10.15
CA LYS A 31 -13.23 -16.79 -10.79
C LYS A 31 -13.35 -17.00 -12.31
N ALA A 32 -14.43 -17.59 -12.79
CA ALA A 32 -14.72 -17.74 -14.21
C ALA A 32 -14.69 -16.40 -14.98
N LEU A 33 -15.11 -15.29 -14.35
CA LEU A 33 -15.03 -13.95 -14.96
C LEU A 33 -13.58 -13.52 -15.25
N LYS A 34 -12.64 -13.82 -14.34
CA LYS A 34 -11.22 -13.54 -14.56
C LYS A 34 -10.65 -14.45 -15.65
N ASN A 35 -11.04 -15.71 -15.67
CA ASN A 35 -10.59 -16.70 -16.65
C ASN A 35 -11.18 -16.47 -18.06
N ALA A 36 -12.22 -15.65 -18.19
CA ALA A 36 -12.78 -15.25 -19.49
C ALA A 36 -11.93 -14.20 -20.22
N ILE A 37 -10.93 -13.61 -19.56
CA ILE A 37 -9.97 -12.72 -20.21
C ILE A 37 -8.92 -13.62 -20.87
N LEU A 38 -9.02 -13.74 -22.18
CA LEU A 38 -8.12 -14.60 -22.97
C LEU A 38 -7.17 -13.73 -23.81
N PRO A 39 -5.93 -14.17 -24.01
CA PRO A 39 -5.05 -13.54 -24.98
C PRO A 39 -5.48 -13.93 -26.42
N PRO A 40 -5.01 -13.22 -27.44
CA PRO A 40 -5.12 -13.68 -28.82
C PRO A 40 -4.45 -15.04 -29.03
N ASP A 41 -4.77 -15.71 -30.15
CA ASP A 41 -4.10 -16.95 -30.52
C ASP A 41 -2.58 -16.78 -30.54
N ASP A 42 -1.85 -17.82 -30.16
CA ASP A 42 -0.39 -17.85 -30.00
C ASP A 42 0.22 -16.83 -29.04
N HIS A 43 -0.60 -16.17 -28.23
CA HIS A 43 -0.17 -15.24 -27.19
C HIS A 43 -0.42 -15.80 -25.79
N VAL A 44 0.23 -15.18 -24.80
CA VAL A 44 0.04 -15.39 -23.37
C VAL A 44 -0.12 -14.06 -22.63
N ILE A 45 -0.82 -14.11 -21.51
CA ILE A 45 -0.93 -12.99 -20.59
C ILE A 45 0.16 -13.13 -19.52
N LEU A 46 0.99 -12.13 -19.39
CA LEU A 46 2.01 -12.01 -18.33
C LEU A 46 1.49 -11.04 -17.28
N ASN A 47 1.38 -11.51 -16.03
CA ASN A 47 0.92 -10.71 -14.90
C ASN A 47 2.02 -10.68 -13.84
N VAL A 48 2.71 -9.56 -13.73
CA VAL A 48 3.83 -9.35 -12.80
C VAL A 48 3.39 -8.43 -11.69
N ASP A 49 3.41 -8.92 -10.44
CA ASP A 49 2.91 -8.26 -9.25
C ASP A 49 4.07 -7.79 -8.36
N SER A 50 4.02 -6.53 -7.93
CA SER A 50 4.99 -5.99 -6.99
C SER A 50 4.65 -6.42 -5.56
N SER A 51 5.36 -7.44 -5.08
CA SER A 51 5.07 -8.09 -3.81
C SER A 51 5.10 -7.14 -2.63
N GLN A 52 3.94 -6.92 -2.00
CA GLN A 52 3.80 -6.19 -0.73
C GLN A 52 4.31 -4.74 -0.78
N ILE A 53 4.22 -4.09 -1.92
CA ILE A 53 4.84 -2.76 -2.14
C ILE A 53 4.42 -1.72 -1.09
N GLU A 54 3.14 -1.65 -0.71
CA GLU A 54 2.67 -0.71 0.31
C GLU A 54 3.32 -1.00 1.68
N ALA A 55 3.46 -2.27 2.08
CA ALA A 55 4.08 -2.62 3.35
C ALA A 55 5.60 -2.34 3.35
N ARG A 56 6.29 -2.54 2.23
CA ARG A 56 7.71 -2.17 2.05
C ARG A 56 7.89 -0.66 2.15
N ILE A 57 7.09 0.11 1.43
CA ILE A 57 7.12 1.58 1.47
C ILE A 57 6.83 2.09 2.87
N LEU A 58 5.85 1.52 3.58
CA LEU A 58 5.50 1.93 4.93
C LEU A 58 6.70 1.83 5.89
N VAL A 59 7.35 0.66 5.96
CA VAL A 59 8.47 0.46 6.89
C VAL A 59 9.72 1.23 6.46
N TRP A 60 9.94 1.39 5.16
CA TRP A 60 11.01 2.21 4.61
C TRP A 60 10.81 3.69 4.93
N LEU A 61 9.62 4.23 4.67
CA LEU A 61 9.26 5.62 4.94
C LEU A 61 9.32 5.95 6.44
N ALA A 62 8.92 5.00 7.29
CA ALA A 62 9.02 5.14 8.74
C ALA A 62 10.45 5.04 9.27
N GLY A 63 11.40 4.51 8.51
CA GLY A 63 12.75 4.21 9.00
C GLY A 63 12.79 2.99 9.94
N GLN A 64 11.86 2.05 9.79
CA GLN A 64 11.80 0.81 10.58
C GLN A 64 12.83 -0.21 10.04
N HIS A 65 14.11 0.04 10.30
CA HIS A 65 15.24 -0.65 9.66
C HIS A 65 15.25 -2.17 9.86
N ASP A 66 14.83 -2.67 11.02
CA ASP A 66 14.72 -4.10 11.30
C ASP A 66 13.72 -4.79 10.35
N GLN A 67 12.59 -4.14 10.07
CA GLN A 67 11.60 -4.67 9.12
C GLN A 67 12.04 -4.50 7.66
N VAL A 68 12.72 -3.40 7.33
CA VAL A 68 13.34 -3.20 6.01
C VAL A 68 14.33 -4.33 5.71
N GLU A 69 15.13 -4.71 6.68
CA GLU A 69 16.12 -5.78 6.54
C GLU A 69 15.48 -7.16 6.32
N LEU A 70 14.33 -7.45 6.94
CA LEU A 70 13.57 -8.68 6.67
C LEU A 70 13.17 -8.77 5.19
N TYR A 71 12.73 -7.66 4.59
CA TYR A 71 12.41 -7.62 3.16
C TYR A 71 13.64 -7.83 2.28
N ARG A 72 14.79 -7.19 2.60
CA ARG A 72 16.05 -7.38 1.86
C ARG A 72 16.54 -8.82 1.89
N GLN A 73 16.34 -9.50 3.01
CA GLN A 73 16.67 -10.91 3.18
C GLN A 73 15.64 -11.87 2.54
N GLY A 74 14.59 -11.36 1.90
CA GLY A 74 13.52 -12.18 1.32
C GLY A 74 12.69 -12.96 2.35
N LYS A 75 12.73 -12.56 3.62
CA LYS A 75 11.97 -13.19 4.70
C LYS A 75 10.48 -12.83 4.61
N ASP A 76 9.65 -13.76 5.05
CA ASP A 76 8.20 -13.57 5.11
C ASP A 76 7.82 -12.80 6.38
N VAL A 77 7.63 -11.48 6.25
CA VAL A 77 7.28 -10.59 7.37
C VAL A 77 5.97 -10.98 8.07
N TYR A 78 5.06 -11.64 7.37
CA TYR A 78 3.83 -12.15 7.95
C TYR A 78 4.10 -13.33 8.88
N CYS A 79 5.02 -14.22 8.48
CA CYS A 79 5.49 -15.31 9.31
C CYS A 79 6.30 -14.79 10.50
N ASP A 80 7.16 -13.77 10.31
CA ASP A 80 7.93 -13.15 11.40
C ASP A 80 6.98 -12.58 12.47
N PHE A 81 6.04 -11.73 12.07
CA PHE A 81 5.08 -11.17 13.01
C PHE A 81 4.22 -12.23 13.70
N ALA A 82 3.74 -13.23 12.94
CA ALA A 82 2.99 -14.35 13.52
C ALA A 82 3.84 -15.14 14.54
N SER A 83 5.14 -15.31 14.29
CA SER A 83 6.04 -15.97 15.24
C SER A 83 6.12 -15.23 16.58
N ARG A 84 6.12 -13.90 16.55
CA ARG A 84 6.06 -13.06 17.77
C ARG A 84 4.69 -13.17 18.46
N VAL A 85 3.58 -13.19 17.69
CA VAL A 85 2.22 -13.37 18.23
C VAL A 85 2.08 -14.68 18.99
N TYR A 86 2.53 -15.77 18.38
CA TYR A 86 2.34 -17.14 18.91
C TYR A 86 3.53 -17.65 19.75
N LYS A 87 4.62 -16.85 19.88
CA LYS A 87 5.86 -17.21 20.59
C LYS A 87 6.45 -18.55 20.14
N LYS A 88 6.34 -18.87 18.86
CA LYS A 88 6.90 -20.07 18.22
C LYS A 88 7.26 -19.76 16.76
N THR A 89 8.16 -20.53 16.17
CA THR A 89 8.51 -20.37 14.76
C THR A 89 7.31 -20.68 13.86
N ILE A 90 6.88 -19.69 13.07
CA ILE A 90 5.83 -19.80 12.06
C ILE A 90 6.47 -19.72 10.67
N ASN A 91 6.02 -20.59 9.77
CA ASN A 91 6.46 -20.61 8.38
C ASN A 91 5.24 -20.69 7.42
N LYS A 92 5.50 -20.72 6.10
CA LYS A 92 4.45 -20.72 5.08
C LYS A 92 3.47 -21.90 5.16
N ARG A 93 3.83 -23.02 5.84
CA ARG A 93 2.94 -24.18 6.06
C ARG A 93 1.89 -23.89 7.14
N ASN A 94 2.18 -23.00 8.08
CA ASN A 94 1.26 -22.56 9.14
C ASN A 94 0.27 -21.52 8.61
N LYS A 95 -0.61 -21.93 7.68
CA LYS A 95 -1.48 -21.01 6.90
C LYS A 95 -2.36 -20.12 7.77
N LYS A 96 -2.95 -20.65 8.86
CA LYS A 96 -3.85 -19.90 9.75
C LYS A 96 -3.09 -18.83 10.53
N GLU A 97 -2.00 -19.19 11.18
CA GLU A 97 -1.17 -18.27 11.96
C GLU A 97 -0.56 -17.20 11.06
N ARG A 98 -0.07 -17.58 9.87
CA ARG A 98 0.44 -16.64 8.88
C ARG A 98 -0.65 -15.66 8.41
N ALA A 99 -1.92 -16.11 8.29
CA ALA A 99 -3.04 -15.24 7.93
C ALA A 99 -3.32 -14.19 9.01
N VAL A 100 -3.15 -14.53 10.30
CA VAL A 100 -3.18 -13.54 11.40
C VAL A 100 -2.06 -12.51 11.21
N GLY A 101 -0.82 -12.96 11.02
CA GLY A 101 0.31 -12.06 10.78
C GLY A 101 0.07 -11.14 9.60
N LYS A 102 -0.41 -11.66 8.47
CA LYS A 102 -0.77 -10.88 7.29
C LYS A 102 -1.83 -9.82 7.60
N THR A 103 -2.90 -10.22 8.30
CA THR A 103 -4.00 -9.30 8.64
C THR A 103 -3.53 -8.19 9.58
N CYS A 104 -2.67 -8.52 10.56
CA CYS A 104 -2.09 -7.53 11.46
C CYS A 104 -1.17 -6.55 10.71
N ILE A 105 -0.21 -7.04 9.93
CA ILE A 105 0.73 -6.18 9.19
C ILE A 105 -0.01 -5.22 8.24
N LEU A 106 -0.96 -5.72 7.46
CA LEU A 106 -1.69 -4.89 6.49
C LEU A 106 -2.73 -3.97 7.12
N GLY A 107 -3.36 -4.39 8.24
CA GLY A 107 -4.40 -3.60 8.89
C GLY A 107 -3.85 -2.60 9.91
N LEU A 108 -2.89 -3.03 10.75
CA LEU A 108 -2.40 -2.20 11.85
C LEU A 108 -1.39 -1.13 11.39
N GLY A 109 -0.80 -1.28 10.22
CA GLY A 109 0.13 -0.30 9.64
C GLY A 109 -0.45 1.11 9.50
N TYR A 110 -1.75 1.20 9.39
CA TYR A 110 -2.51 2.44 9.26
C TYR A 110 -3.35 2.76 10.51
N GLY A 111 -2.96 2.18 11.66
CA GLY A 111 -3.52 2.50 12.97
C GLY A 111 -4.90 1.95 13.27
N THR A 112 -5.30 0.89 12.61
CA THR A 112 -6.56 0.18 12.92
C THR A 112 -6.63 -0.16 14.42
N GLY A 113 -7.74 0.19 15.08
CA GLY A 113 -8.01 -0.13 16.47
C GLY A 113 -8.46 -1.59 16.67
N HIS A 114 -8.45 -2.03 17.94
CA HIS A 114 -8.78 -3.42 18.32
C HIS A 114 -10.19 -3.85 17.91
N VAL A 115 -11.18 -2.97 17.95
CA VAL A 115 -12.57 -3.27 17.56
C VAL A 115 -12.64 -3.63 16.07
N LYS A 116 -12.06 -2.80 15.21
CA LYS A 116 -12.02 -3.04 13.76
C LYS A 116 -11.17 -4.27 13.42
N LEU A 117 -10.05 -4.49 14.12
CA LEU A 117 -9.17 -5.65 13.91
C LEU A 117 -9.91 -6.97 14.09
N LYS A 118 -10.80 -7.10 15.10
CA LYS A 118 -11.62 -8.31 15.30
C LYS A 118 -12.43 -8.65 14.05
N GLY A 119 -13.13 -7.68 13.48
CA GLY A 119 -13.93 -7.88 12.27
C GLY A 119 -13.07 -8.28 11.08
N VAL A 120 -11.92 -7.64 10.90
CA VAL A 120 -10.99 -7.93 9.79
C VAL A 120 -10.36 -9.31 9.93
N LEU A 121 -9.97 -9.75 11.13
CA LEU A 121 -9.47 -11.11 11.39
C LEU A 121 -10.51 -12.18 11.07
N LYS A 122 -11.77 -11.98 11.50
CA LYS A 122 -12.87 -12.89 11.16
C LYS A 122 -13.08 -12.96 9.64
N LEU A 123 -13.11 -11.84 8.96
CA LEU A 123 -13.37 -11.77 7.52
C LEU A 123 -12.22 -12.33 6.66
N ASN A 124 -10.98 -11.96 6.98
CA ASN A 124 -9.82 -12.25 6.13
C ASN A 124 -9.09 -13.54 6.51
N ALA A 125 -9.07 -13.91 7.79
CA ALA A 125 -8.37 -15.08 8.29
C ALA A 125 -9.33 -16.19 8.78
N GLY A 126 -10.63 -15.92 8.88
CA GLY A 126 -11.61 -16.84 9.45
C GLY A 126 -11.37 -17.10 10.96
N ILE A 127 -10.73 -16.14 11.65
CA ILE A 127 -10.33 -16.30 13.05
C ILE A 127 -11.09 -15.31 13.92
N GLU A 128 -11.78 -15.85 14.92
CA GLU A 128 -12.44 -15.05 15.95
C GLU A 128 -11.49 -14.87 17.14
N VAL A 129 -11.30 -13.64 17.54
CA VAL A 129 -10.53 -13.26 18.72
C VAL A 129 -11.42 -12.48 19.69
N ASN A 130 -11.19 -12.65 21.00
CA ASN A 130 -11.84 -11.82 22.00
C ASN A 130 -11.20 -10.42 22.07
N GLU A 131 -11.76 -9.54 22.87
CA GLU A 131 -11.29 -8.16 22.99
C GLU A 131 -9.89 -8.07 23.60
N ILE A 132 -9.59 -8.90 24.60
CA ILE A 132 -8.29 -8.95 25.28
C ILE A 132 -7.20 -9.30 24.26
N GLU A 133 -7.43 -10.36 23.48
CA GLU A 133 -6.47 -10.80 22.45
C GLU A 133 -6.32 -9.76 21.36
N SER A 134 -7.40 -9.14 20.92
CA SER A 134 -7.32 -8.07 19.92
C SER A 134 -6.52 -6.85 20.41
N LYS A 135 -6.72 -6.44 21.67
CA LYS A 135 -5.90 -5.38 22.30
C LYS A 135 -4.43 -5.79 22.40
N ARG A 136 -4.14 -7.06 22.74
CA ARG A 136 -2.78 -7.60 22.79
C ARG A 136 -2.10 -7.53 21.42
N LEU A 137 -2.79 -7.92 20.34
CA LEU A 137 -2.26 -7.87 18.98
C LEU A 137 -1.94 -6.43 18.55
N VAL A 138 -2.84 -5.48 18.82
CA VAL A 138 -2.59 -4.05 18.52
C VAL A 138 -1.38 -3.52 19.29
N LYS A 139 -1.29 -3.83 20.59
CA LYS A 139 -0.17 -3.43 21.44
C LYS A 139 1.15 -4.01 20.91
N LEU A 140 1.21 -5.32 20.65
CA LEU A 140 2.39 -5.99 20.11
C LEU A 140 2.82 -5.38 18.77
N TYR A 141 1.88 -5.08 17.86
CA TYR A 141 2.21 -4.43 16.59
C TYR A 141 2.89 -3.07 16.81
N ARG A 142 2.34 -2.24 17.68
CA ARG A 142 2.88 -0.90 17.96
C ARG A 142 4.24 -0.95 18.65
N GLU A 143 4.49 -1.94 19.49
CA GLU A 143 5.79 -2.17 20.13
C GLU A 143 6.84 -2.60 19.10
N VAL A 144 6.49 -3.54 18.22
CA VAL A 144 7.40 -4.06 17.18
C VAL A 144 7.67 -3.00 16.09
N ASN A 145 6.66 -2.22 15.71
CA ASN A 145 6.74 -1.24 14.64
C ASN A 145 6.65 0.20 15.18
N HIS A 146 7.47 0.51 16.17
CA HIS A 146 7.44 1.79 16.88
C HIS A 146 7.78 2.99 15.99
N GLU A 147 8.61 2.83 14.97
CA GLU A 147 8.90 3.90 14.01
C GLU A 147 7.68 4.20 13.10
N VAL A 148 6.87 3.18 12.77
CA VAL A 148 5.60 3.39 12.08
C VAL A 148 4.64 4.22 12.94
N VAL A 149 4.60 3.97 14.26
CA VAL A 149 3.79 4.77 15.20
C VAL A 149 4.26 6.22 15.24
N LYS A 150 5.58 6.46 15.29
CA LYS A 150 6.14 7.83 15.21
C LYS A 150 5.78 8.52 13.90
N LEU A 151 5.76 7.79 12.77
CA LEU A 151 5.35 8.35 11.50
C LEU A 151 3.88 8.81 11.53
N TRP A 152 2.96 8.10 12.24
CA TRP A 152 1.60 8.60 12.42
C TRP A 152 1.59 9.94 13.18
N GLU A 153 2.38 10.08 14.24
CA GLU A 153 2.51 11.31 15.02
C GLU A 153 3.10 12.47 14.19
N GLU A 154 4.07 12.16 13.31
CA GLU A 154 4.60 13.14 12.34
C GLU A 154 3.52 13.61 11.37
N CYS A 155 2.69 12.69 10.88
CA CYS A 155 1.58 13.02 10.01
C CYS A 155 0.48 13.84 10.72
N ASP A 156 0.22 13.58 12.00
CA ASP A 156 -0.70 14.41 12.80
C ASP A 156 -0.14 15.84 12.96
N ARG A 157 1.17 16.00 13.15
CA ARG A 157 1.81 17.33 13.14
C ARG A 157 1.69 18.00 11.77
N ALA A 158 1.89 17.26 10.68
CA ALA A 158 1.73 17.77 9.32
C ALA A 158 0.31 18.26 9.05
N LEU A 159 -0.72 17.55 9.51
CA LEU A 159 -2.11 18.03 9.41
C LEU A 159 -2.32 19.35 10.15
N ARG A 160 -1.78 19.49 11.36
CA ARG A 160 -1.85 20.74 12.14
C ARG A 160 -1.22 21.88 11.37
N ASP A 161 -0.02 21.66 10.84
CA ASP A 161 0.72 22.69 10.10
C ASP A 161 -0.01 23.09 8.81
N ILE A 162 -0.54 22.12 8.05
CA ILE A 162 -1.30 22.39 6.81
C ILE A 162 -2.59 23.16 7.13
N ALA A 163 -3.28 22.82 8.21
CA ALA A 163 -4.53 23.51 8.61
C ALA A 163 -4.31 24.96 9.03
N SER A 164 -3.13 25.27 9.60
CA SER A 164 -2.77 26.61 10.08
C SER A 164 -1.26 26.80 9.92
N TRP A 165 -0.84 27.07 8.66
CA TRP A 165 0.58 27.18 8.34
C TRP A 165 1.21 28.39 9.04
N PRO A 166 2.20 28.21 9.92
CA PRO A 166 2.90 29.32 10.55
C PRO A 166 3.63 30.18 9.54
N ALA A 167 3.56 31.51 9.68
CA ALA A 167 4.09 32.47 8.71
C ALA A 167 5.62 32.34 8.47
N ASP A 168 6.35 31.91 9.50
CA ASP A 168 7.81 31.74 9.49
C ASP A 168 8.26 30.29 9.21
N ARG A 169 7.33 29.37 9.04
CA ARG A 169 7.66 27.97 8.81
C ARG A 169 8.08 27.71 7.39
N LEU A 170 9.23 27.06 7.25
CA LEU A 170 9.68 26.54 5.95
C LEU A 170 9.11 25.13 5.70
N PRO A 171 8.93 24.74 4.43
CA PRO A 171 8.61 23.37 4.06
C PRO A 171 9.62 22.37 4.65
N TYR A 172 9.15 21.20 5.06
CA TYR A 172 9.99 20.18 5.67
C TYR A 172 9.65 18.78 5.18
N TYR A 173 10.63 17.88 5.27
CA TYR A 173 10.44 16.49 4.86
C TYR A 173 9.69 15.68 5.91
N LEU A 174 8.81 14.80 5.43
CA LEU A 174 8.02 13.84 6.20
C LEU A 174 8.63 12.44 6.03
N GLY A 175 8.83 11.76 7.16
CA GLY A 175 9.42 10.42 7.20
C GLY A 175 10.89 10.38 6.83
N SER A 176 11.51 9.21 6.98
CA SER A 176 12.96 9.00 6.80
C SER A 176 13.41 9.04 5.33
N GLY A 177 12.52 8.72 4.39
CA GLY A 177 12.84 8.63 2.96
C GLY A 177 13.10 9.95 2.27
N LYS A 178 12.84 11.10 2.92
CA LYS A 178 13.04 12.47 2.37
C LYS A 178 12.47 12.69 0.97
N CYS A 179 11.40 11.97 0.61
CA CYS A 179 10.73 12.05 -0.67
C CYS A 179 9.37 12.77 -0.61
N LEU A 180 8.87 13.03 0.59
CA LEU A 180 7.62 13.74 0.86
C LEU A 180 7.92 15.09 1.48
N LEU A 181 7.43 16.19 0.88
CA LEU A 181 7.64 17.55 1.41
C LEU A 181 6.31 18.13 1.88
N VAL A 182 6.24 18.52 3.16
CA VAL A 182 5.07 19.18 3.74
C VAL A 182 5.13 20.66 3.42
N GLU A 183 4.08 21.18 2.79
CA GLU A 183 3.92 22.57 2.34
C GLU A 183 2.51 23.07 2.70
N PRO A 184 2.23 24.38 2.64
CA PRO A 184 0.87 24.93 2.91
C PRO A 184 -0.22 24.28 2.06
N LYS A 185 0.11 23.88 0.83
CA LYS A 185 -0.82 23.26 -0.12
C LYS A 185 -1.17 21.82 0.25
N GLY A 186 -0.33 21.13 1.03
CA GLY A 186 -0.46 19.72 1.37
C GLY A 186 0.88 19.00 1.35
N ILE A 187 0.89 17.71 1.05
CA ILE A 187 2.10 16.89 1.01
C ILE A 187 2.50 16.67 -0.44
N LYS A 188 3.63 17.24 -0.85
CA LYS A 188 4.20 17.08 -2.18
C LYS A 188 4.88 15.73 -2.32
N LEU A 189 4.58 15.05 -3.41
CA LEU A 189 5.07 13.73 -3.78
C LEU A 189 6.31 13.83 -4.70
N PRO A 190 7.13 12.77 -4.84
CA PRO A 190 8.34 12.79 -5.67
C PRO A 190 8.08 13.08 -7.15
N ASN A 191 6.90 12.80 -7.66
CA ASN A 191 6.49 13.15 -9.04
C ASN A 191 5.96 14.59 -9.20
N GLY A 192 6.09 15.44 -8.17
CA GLY A 192 5.64 16.83 -8.17
C GLY A 192 4.15 17.04 -7.91
N LEU A 193 3.34 15.98 -7.81
CA LEU A 193 1.92 16.07 -7.44
C LEU A 193 1.76 16.19 -5.92
N TYR A 194 0.53 16.43 -5.47
CA TYR A 194 0.22 16.63 -4.06
C TYR A 194 -0.90 15.72 -3.57
N ILE A 195 -0.76 15.27 -2.32
CA ILE A 195 -1.92 14.87 -1.51
C ILE A 195 -2.41 16.12 -0.81
N THR A 196 -3.64 16.52 -1.12
CA THR A 196 -4.25 17.74 -0.58
C THR A 196 -5.44 17.41 0.29
N TYR A 197 -5.69 18.24 1.30
CA TYR A 197 -6.85 18.14 2.20
C TYR A 197 -7.62 19.46 2.13
N PRO A 198 -8.54 19.66 1.15
CA PRO A 198 -9.25 20.90 0.98
C PRO A 198 -10.06 21.27 2.20
N ASP A 199 -10.01 22.55 2.59
CA ASP A 199 -10.69 23.09 3.78
C ASP A 199 -10.38 22.29 5.06
N LEU A 200 -9.11 21.90 5.21
CA LEU A 200 -8.65 21.17 6.40
C LEU A 200 -8.82 22.04 7.64
N GLN A 201 -9.56 21.54 8.62
CA GLN A 201 -9.84 22.24 9.88
C GLN A 201 -9.93 21.27 11.05
N LEU A 202 -9.81 21.77 12.26
CA LEU A 202 -10.05 21.02 13.48
C LEU A 202 -11.57 21.02 13.75
N GLY A 203 -12.19 19.85 13.67
CA GLY A 203 -13.58 19.60 14.03
C GLY A 203 -13.72 19.12 15.48
N SER A 204 -14.92 18.63 15.86
CA SER A 204 -15.21 18.12 17.21
C SER A 204 -14.41 16.88 17.59
N ASP A 205 -14.14 16.00 16.63
CA ASP A 205 -13.53 14.68 16.82
C ASP A 205 -12.14 14.54 16.19
N GLY A 206 -11.48 15.66 15.88
CA GLY A 206 -10.18 15.71 15.23
C GLY A 206 -10.21 16.47 13.91
N TYR A 207 -9.17 16.33 13.11
CA TYR A 207 -9.09 17.01 11.82
C TYR A 207 -10.08 16.41 10.81
N GLU A 208 -10.65 17.30 10.00
CA GLU A 208 -11.57 16.97 8.91
C GLU A 208 -11.30 17.84 7.68
N TYR A 209 -11.60 17.32 6.50
CA TYR A 209 -11.45 18.03 5.24
C TYR A 209 -12.62 17.78 4.30
N LYS A 210 -12.83 18.65 3.33
CA LYS A 210 -13.87 18.49 2.31
C LYS A 210 -13.42 17.61 1.16
N SER A 211 -14.20 16.57 0.89
CA SER A 211 -14.06 15.73 -0.29
C SER A 211 -15.27 15.90 -1.21
N ARG A 212 -15.21 15.30 -2.41
CA ARG A 212 -16.36 15.24 -3.32
C ARG A 212 -17.58 14.51 -2.72
N ARG A 213 -17.39 13.73 -1.66
CA ARG A 213 -18.43 12.93 -0.98
C ARG A 213 -18.91 13.53 0.32
N GLY A 214 -18.45 14.73 0.67
CA GLY A 214 -18.72 15.39 1.94
C GLY A 214 -17.50 15.54 2.81
N THR A 215 -17.71 15.91 4.07
CA THR A 215 -16.65 16.06 5.07
C THR A 215 -16.14 14.69 5.52
N ILE A 216 -14.83 14.54 5.59
CA ILE A 216 -14.14 13.29 5.95
C ILE A 216 -13.16 13.60 7.09
N SER A 217 -13.25 12.83 8.18
CA SER A 217 -12.25 12.86 9.26
C SER A 217 -10.92 12.32 8.78
N ILE A 218 -9.82 12.95 9.20
CA ILE A 218 -8.46 12.59 8.86
C ILE A 218 -7.56 12.65 10.10
N TRP A 219 -6.59 11.75 10.17
CA TRP A 219 -5.62 11.66 11.26
C TRP A 219 -4.34 11.00 10.74
N GLY A 220 -3.25 11.05 11.52
CA GLY A 220 -1.92 10.66 11.06
C GLY A 220 -1.83 9.30 10.40
N GLY A 221 -2.47 8.26 10.96
CA GLY A 221 -2.46 6.93 10.33
C GLY A 221 -3.19 6.88 8.98
N ALA A 222 -4.25 7.68 8.79
CA ALA A 222 -4.93 7.80 7.50
C ALA A 222 -4.10 8.60 6.49
N VAL A 223 -3.34 9.61 6.95
CA VAL A 223 -2.37 10.32 6.11
C VAL A 223 -1.28 9.35 5.65
N VAL A 224 -0.74 8.52 6.56
CA VAL A 224 0.25 7.49 6.20
C VAL A 224 -0.32 6.54 5.15
N GLU A 225 -1.57 6.07 5.29
CA GLU A 225 -2.22 5.26 4.26
C GLU A 225 -2.25 5.97 2.90
N ASN A 226 -2.64 7.26 2.90
CA ASN A 226 -2.72 8.04 1.66
C ASN A 226 -1.36 8.19 0.98
N VAL A 227 -0.30 8.56 1.71
CA VAL A 227 1.02 8.77 1.12
C VAL A 227 1.67 7.45 0.68
N VAL A 228 1.50 6.37 1.46
CA VAL A 228 2.03 5.04 1.08
C VAL A 228 1.36 4.52 -0.18
N GLN A 229 0.03 4.66 -0.31
CA GLN A 229 -0.69 4.29 -1.53
C GLN A 229 -0.27 5.15 -2.73
N ALA A 230 -0.04 6.45 -2.51
CA ALA A 230 0.42 7.36 -3.57
C ALA A 230 1.84 7.01 -4.04
N LEU A 231 2.76 6.73 -3.12
CA LEU A 231 4.12 6.29 -3.44
C LEU A 231 4.13 4.96 -4.18
N ALA A 232 3.36 3.96 -3.71
CA ALA A 232 3.21 2.68 -4.41
C ALA A 232 2.72 2.88 -5.86
N ARG A 233 1.72 3.76 -6.04
CA ARG A 233 1.22 4.09 -7.38
C ARG A 233 2.28 4.77 -8.24
N ILE A 234 3.14 5.64 -7.66
CA ILE A 234 4.22 6.30 -8.40
C ILE A 234 5.24 5.27 -8.86
N VAL A 235 5.69 4.37 -7.97
CA VAL A 235 6.62 3.27 -8.33
C VAL A 235 6.08 2.48 -9.53
N ILE A 236 4.86 1.97 -9.42
CA ILE A 236 4.26 1.17 -10.51
C ILE A 236 4.08 2.01 -11.77
N GLY A 237 3.73 3.29 -11.65
CA GLY A 237 3.56 4.18 -12.80
C GLY A 237 4.86 4.45 -13.55
N GLU A 238 5.97 4.71 -12.85
CA GLU A 238 7.30 4.88 -13.42
C GLU A 238 7.78 3.60 -14.10
N GLN A 239 7.64 2.45 -13.44
CA GLN A 239 7.95 1.14 -13.99
C GLN A 239 7.12 0.82 -15.25
N MET A 240 5.82 1.17 -15.26
CA MET A 240 4.99 0.98 -16.46
C MET A 240 5.46 1.83 -17.65
N ILE A 241 5.95 3.05 -17.42
CA ILE A 241 6.50 3.90 -18.48
C ILE A 241 7.75 3.25 -19.08
N GLU A 242 8.66 2.76 -18.25
CA GLU A 242 9.87 2.08 -18.69
C GLU A 242 9.56 0.74 -19.41
N ILE A 243 8.63 -0.06 -18.88
CA ILE A 243 8.16 -1.28 -19.55
C ILE A 243 7.61 -0.97 -20.95
N ASN A 244 6.88 0.16 -21.09
CA ASN A 244 6.24 0.54 -22.35
C ASN A 244 7.24 0.90 -23.47
N GLU A 245 8.52 1.08 -23.16
CA GLU A 245 9.55 1.30 -24.18
C GLU A 245 9.71 0.08 -25.10
N LYS A 246 9.48 -1.15 -24.60
CA LYS A 246 9.60 -2.38 -25.38
C LYS A 246 8.33 -3.22 -25.40
N HIS A 247 7.58 -3.24 -24.31
CA HIS A 247 6.38 -4.08 -24.16
C HIS A 247 5.23 -3.25 -23.62
N ARG A 248 4.14 -3.16 -24.36
CA ARG A 248 2.97 -2.38 -23.97
C ARG A 248 2.25 -2.99 -22.76
N PRO A 249 2.16 -2.29 -21.61
CA PRO A 249 1.24 -2.65 -20.54
C PRO A 249 -0.21 -2.52 -21.02
N VAL A 250 -0.98 -3.59 -20.96
CA VAL A 250 -2.38 -3.61 -21.43
C VAL A 250 -3.37 -3.37 -20.31
N LEU A 251 -2.97 -3.64 -19.08
CA LEU A 251 -3.80 -3.46 -17.89
C LEU A 251 -2.89 -3.31 -16.65
N THR A 252 -3.35 -2.56 -15.66
CA THR A 252 -2.80 -2.60 -14.30
C THR A 252 -3.86 -3.12 -13.34
N VAL A 253 -3.46 -4.00 -12.41
CA VAL A 253 -4.32 -4.55 -11.37
C VAL A 253 -3.68 -4.27 -10.02
N HIS A 254 -4.07 -3.16 -9.40
CA HIS A 254 -3.43 -2.63 -8.18
C HIS A 254 -1.92 -2.43 -8.39
N ASP A 255 -1.11 -3.32 -7.84
CA ASP A 255 0.35 -3.27 -7.86
C ASP A 255 0.95 -4.21 -8.92
N ALA A 256 0.11 -4.76 -9.81
CA ALA A 256 0.52 -5.64 -10.89
C ALA A 256 0.43 -4.95 -12.25
N VAL A 257 1.41 -5.23 -13.10
CA VAL A 257 1.44 -4.86 -14.52
C VAL A 257 1.11 -6.09 -15.35
N VAL A 258 0.20 -5.91 -16.31
CA VAL A 258 -0.21 -6.97 -17.24
C VAL A 258 0.26 -6.62 -18.65
N CYS A 259 1.01 -7.54 -19.26
CA CYS A 259 1.47 -7.48 -20.64
C CYS A 259 0.93 -8.68 -21.42
N VAL A 260 0.91 -8.57 -22.75
CA VAL A 260 0.62 -9.69 -23.66
C VAL A 260 1.83 -9.90 -24.54
N SER A 261 2.28 -11.14 -24.67
CA SER A 261 3.43 -11.54 -25.49
C SER A 261 3.10 -12.77 -26.31
N THR A 262 3.79 -12.99 -27.42
CA THR A 262 3.72 -14.26 -28.14
C THR A 262 4.27 -15.38 -27.27
N LYS A 263 3.84 -16.61 -27.49
CA LYS A 263 4.40 -17.77 -26.78
C LYS A 263 5.91 -17.91 -26.99
N ALA A 264 6.39 -17.56 -28.18
CA ALA A 264 7.81 -17.66 -28.55
C ALA A 264 8.71 -16.68 -27.75
N THR A 265 8.21 -15.48 -27.42
CA THR A 265 8.97 -14.43 -26.72
C THR A 265 8.52 -14.22 -25.29
N ALA A 266 7.64 -15.08 -24.76
CA ALA A 266 7.02 -14.91 -23.45
C ALA A 266 8.05 -14.85 -22.31
N GLN A 267 9.08 -15.70 -22.33
CA GLN A 267 10.11 -15.70 -21.29
C GLN A 267 10.95 -14.43 -21.31
N ASP A 268 11.40 -14.00 -22.49
CA ASP A 268 12.21 -12.77 -22.64
C ASP A 268 11.41 -11.53 -22.20
N THR A 269 10.11 -11.48 -22.55
CA THR A 269 9.21 -10.42 -22.10
C THR A 269 9.04 -10.44 -20.58
N LEU A 270 8.86 -11.63 -19.99
CA LEU A 270 8.71 -11.79 -18.54
C LEU A 270 9.96 -11.32 -17.80
N ASP A 271 11.13 -11.74 -18.25
CA ASP A 271 12.41 -11.40 -17.63
C ASP A 271 12.68 -9.89 -17.71
N TYR A 272 12.37 -9.27 -18.85
CA TYR A 272 12.45 -7.82 -19.01
C TYR A 272 11.53 -7.08 -18.04
N VAL A 273 10.24 -7.45 -17.98
CA VAL A 273 9.26 -6.81 -17.09
C VAL A 273 9.63 -7.02 -15.61
N MET A 274 10.05 -8.23 -15.24
CA MET A 274 10.50 -8.53 -13.87
C MET A 274 11.76 -7.72 -13.51
N GLY A 275 12.71 -7.56 -14.43
CA GLY A 275 13.90 -6.74 -14.22
C GLY A 275 13.54 -5.31 -13.84
N ILE A 276 12.64 -4.67 -14.59
CA ILE A 276 12.18 -3.30 -14.30
C ILE A 276 11.40 -3.26 -12.98
N MET A 277 10.48 -4.21 -12.75
CA MET A 277 9.66 -4.21 -11.52
C MET A 277 10.46 -4.54 -10.25
N ASN A 278 11.67 -5.06 -10.36
CA ASN A 278 12.62 -5.23 -9.27
C ASN A 278 13.59 -4.05 -9.10
N THR A 279 13.49 -3.01 -9.93
CA THR A 279 14.35 -1.83 -9.83
C THR A 279 13.68 -0.78 -8.94
N ALA A 280 14.43 -0.34 -7.92
CA ALA A 280 13.98 0.72 -7.04
C ALA A 280 13.94 2.09 -7.78
N PRO A 281 12.97 2.97 -7.49
CA PRO A 281 12.89 4.28 -8.14
C PRO A 281 14.06 5.18 -7.72
N THR A 282 14.40 6.16 -8.56
CA THR A 282 15.54 7.06 -8.32
C THR A 282 15.42 7.88 -7.04
N TRP A 283 14.20 8.17 -6.60
CA TRP A 283 13.89 8.91 -5.37
C TRP A 283 13.86 8.02 -4.10
N ALA A 284 13.97 6.68 -4.24
CA ALA A 284 13.99 5.71 -3.14
C ALA A 284 14.91 4.53 -3.48
N LYS A 285 16.19 4.80 -3.74
CA LYS A 285 17.17 3.78 -4.20
C LYS A 285 17.40 2.64 -3.22
N ASP A 286 17.11 2.87 -1.95
CA ASP A 286 17.28 1.90 -0.85
C ASP A 286 15.96 1.22 -0.45
N LEU A 287 14.86 1.46 -1.18
CA LEU A 287 13.60 0.75 -1.00
C LEU A 287 13.81 -0.75 -1.23
N PRO A 288 13.42 -1.62 -0.23
CA PRO A 288 13.73 -3.05 -0.29
C PRO A 288 12.88 -3.78 -1.33
#